data_7717866aa6d14603f9d5d561e789f9b4
#
_entry.id   7717866aa6d14603f9d5d561e789f9b4
#
_cell.length_a   1.000
_cell.length_b   1.000
_cell.length_c   1.000
_cell.angle_alpha   90.00
_cell.angle_beta   90.00
_cell.angle_gamma   90.00
#
_symmetry.space_group_name_H-M   'P 1'
#
loop_
_entity.id
_entity.type
_entity.pdbx_description
1 polymer ?
#
loop_
_entity_poly.entity_id
_entity_poly.type
_entity_poly.pdbx_seq_one_letter_code
_entity_poly.pdbx_strand_id
1 'polypeptide(L)'
;MSLSADLSSSASATRFVRACLRQPVDRTPVWFLRQAGRYMREYMEVRRHHSLIEICKRPELAAEVTITAAEKLDVDAAIIFADLLLPLECMGLDFEFQAGEGPVIHKPLRDAAAIDALRTDRAGELAYVGEAIQKVVAHFQDRPLL
;
A
#
# COMPACT_ATOMS: atom_id res chain seq x y z
N MET A 1 0.65 1.81 28.61
CA MET A 1 -0.61 1.12 28.30
C MET A 1 -0.27 -0.01 27.35
N SER A 2 -0.35 -1.24 27.85
CA SER A 2 0.01 -2.46 27.09
C SER A 2 -1.11 -2.78 26.09
N LEU A 3 -0.82 -2.71 24.80
CA LEU A 3 -1.69 -3.24 23.75
C LEU A 3 -1.46 -4.76 23.63
N SER A 4 -1.90 -5.49 24.65
CA SER A 4 -2.15 -6.92 24.51
C SER A 4 -3.50 -7.08 23.83
N ALA A 5 -3.54 -6.89 22.51
CA ALA A 5 -4.69 -7.30 21.73
C ALA A 5 -4.78 -8.82 21.79
N ASP A 6 -5.85 -9.31 22.38
CA ASP A 6 -6.24 -10.72 22.40
C ASP A 6 -6.35 -11.26 20.97
N LEU A 7 -5.28 -11.89 20.47
CA LEU A 7 -5.26 -12.65 19.22
C LEU A 7 -5.96 -14.02 19.35
N SER A 8 -6.78 -14.20 20.39
CA SER A 8 -7.42 -15.47 20.73
C SER A 8 -8.85 -15.64 20.24
N SER A 9 -9.42 -14.74 19.43
CA SER A 9 -10.68 -15.01 18.74
C SER A 9 -10.40 -15.63 17.38
N SER A 10 -10.63 -16.90 17.30
CA SER A 10 -10.38 -17.83 16.20
C SER A 10 -11.21 -17.56 14.94
N ALA A 11 -10.99 -16.50 14.24
CA ALA A 11 -11.09 -16.57 12.78
C ALA A 11 -9.88 -17.42 12.34
N SER A 12 -10.11 -18.52 11.63
CA SER A 12 -9.06 -19.42 11.15
C SER A 12 -7.93 -18.61 10.55
N ALA A 13 -6.78 -18.51 11.24
CA ALA A 13 -5.67 -17.69 10.79
C ALA A 13 -5.31 -18.10 9.37
N THR A 14 -5.19 -17.16 8.46
CA THR A 14 -4.89 -17.42 7.04
C THR A 14 -3.58 -18.21 6.91
N ARG A 15 -3.39 -18.90 5.80
CA ARG A 15 -2.12 -19.62 5.52
C ARG A 15 -0.90 -18.74 5.77
N PHE A 16 -0.95 -17.49 5.31
CA PHE A 16 0.13 -16.51 5.49
C PHE A 16 0.39 -16.23 6.99
N VAL A 17 -0.64 -15.91 7.76
CA VAL A 17 -0.51 -15.61 9.19
C VAL A 17 -0.02 -16.84 9.96
N ARG A 18 -0.53 -18.04 9.67
CA ARG A 18 -0.07 -19.28 10.28
C ARG A 18 1.43 -19.53 10.02
N ALA A 19 1.89 -19.31 8.79
CA ALA A 19 3.31 -19.43 8.46
C ALA A 19 4.17 -18.43 9.25
N CYS A 20 3.73 -17.16 9.38
CA CYS A 20 4.42 -16.15 10.20
C CYS A 20 4.50 -16.57 11.68
N LEU A 21 3.47 -17.24 12.18
CA LEU A 21 3.42 -17.78 13.55
C LEU A 21 4.13 -19.15 13.68
N ARG A 22 4.80 -19.65 12.64
CA ARG A 22 5.47 -20.96 12.60
C ARG A 22 4.52 -22.13 12.87
N GLN A 23 3.27 -21.99 12.50
CA GLN A 23 2.26 -23.05 12.58
C GLN A 23 2.26 -23.89 11.30
N PRO A 24 1.82 -25.15 11.35
CA PRO A 24 1.71 -25.98 10.16
C PRO A 24 0.82 -25.35 9.09
N VAL A 25 1.28 -25.37 7.85
CA VAL A 25 0.54 -24.94 6.66
C VAL A 25 0.58 -26.03 5.60
N ASP A 26 -0.40 -26.04 4.71
CA ASP A 26 -0.53 -27.00 3.61
C ASP A 26 0.52 -26.79 2.52
N ARG A 27 0.93 -25.52 2.31
CA ARG A 27 1.98 -25.11 1.36
C ARG A 27 2.61 -23.80 1.82
N THR A 28 3.77 -23.49 1.29
CA THR A 28 4.39 -22.18 1.50
C THR A 28 3.50 -21.06 0.94
N PRO A 29 3.12 -20.03 1.75
CA PRO A 29 2.36 -18.90 1.25
C PRO A 29 3.20 -18.08 0.26
N VAL A 30 2.54 -17.57 -0.76
CA VAL A 30 3.17 -16.77 -1.83
C VAL A 30 2.49 -15.42 -1.94
N TRP A 31 3.29 -14.38 -2.03
CA TRP A 31 2.89 -13.03 -2.38
C TRP A 31 3.99 -12.35 -3.19
N PHE A 32 3.65 -11.32 -3.94
CA PHE A 32 4.62 -10.57 -4.75
C PHE A 32 4.74 -9.15 -4.24
N LEU A 33 5.96 -8.62 -4.16
CA LEU A 33 6.21 -7.23 -3.78
C LEU A 33 5.50 -6.23 -4.71
N ARG A 34 5.34 -6.58 -5.99
CA ARG A 34 4.56 -5.81 -6.97
C ARG A 34 3.46 -6.68 -7.53
N GLN A 35 2.24 -6.48 -7.04
CA GLN A 35 1.06 -7.21 -7.50
C GLN A 35 0.40 -6.47 -8.66
N ALA A 36 0.00 -5.22 -8.51
CA ALA A 36 -0.46 -4.42 -9.63
C ALA A 36 0.70 -3.81 -10.41
N GLY A 37 0.56 -3.76 -11.74
CA GLY A 37 1.59 -3.19 -12.58
C GLY A 37 1.19 -3.13 -14.06
N ARG A 38 2.05 -2.53 -14.89
CA ARG A 38 1.80 -2.32 -16.33
C ARG A 38 1.62 -3.60 -17.15
N TYR A 39 1.92 -4.75 -16.59
CA TYR A 39 1.66 -6.05 -17.20
C TYR A 39 0.19 -6.49 -17.09
N MET A 40 -0.58 -5.86 -16.17
CA MET A 40 -1.99 -6.16 -15.96
C MET A 40 -2.88 -5.25 -16.80
N ARG A 41 -3.76 -5.85 -17.60
CA ARG A 41 -4.70 -5.12 -18.44
C ARG A 41 -5.65 -4.25 -17.62
N GLU A 42 -6.15 -4.76 -16.51
CA GLU A 42 -7.08 -4.07 -15.61
C GLU A 42 -6.45 -2.84 -14.99
N TYR A 43 -5.22 -2.96 -14.49
CA TYR A 43 -4.46 -1.82 -14.00
C TYR A 43 -4.24 -0.77 -15.10
N MET A 44 -3.90 -1.20 -16.33
CA MET A 44 -3.69 -0.28 -17.44
C MET A 44 -4.98 0.45 -17.86
N GLU A 45 -6.15 -0.19 -17.65
CA GLU A 45 -7.42 0.48 -17.89
C GLU A 45 -7.65 1.64 -16.92
N VAL A 46 -7.41 1.42 -15.63
CA VAL A 46 -7.46 2.50 -14.61
C VAL A 46 -6.42 3.59 -14.93
N ARG A 47 -5.21 3.20 -15.35
CA ARG A 47 -4.12 4.13 -15.68
C ARG A 47 -4.37 4.99 -16.92
N ARG A 48 -5.27 4.61 -17.81
CA ARG A 48 -5.67 5.45 -18.96
C ARG A 48 -6.40 6.73 -18.54
N HIS A 49 -7.10 6.67 -17.41
CA HIS A 49 -7.96 7.74 -16.92
C HIS A 49 -7.38 8.47 -15.72
N HIS A 50 -6.41 7.88 -15.03
CA HIS A 50 -5.86 8.39 -13.79
C HIS A 50 -4.33 8.30 -13.76
N SER A 51 -3.68 9.34 -13.22
CA SER A 51 -2.25 9.32 -12.91
C SER A 51 -1.97 8.35 -11.74
N LEU A 52 -0.69 7.97 -11.56
CA LEU A 52 -0.28 7.12 -10.44
C LEU A 52 -0.69 7.73 -9.10
N ILE A 53 -0.39 9.02 -8.93
CA ILE A 53 -0.68 9.76 -7.69
C ILE A 53 -2.19 9.87 -7.45
N GLU A 54 -2.99 10.12 -8.48
CA GLU A 54 -4.45 10.13 -8.34
C GLU A 54 -4.98 8.78 -7.87
N ILE A 55 -4.50 7.66 -8.42
CA ILE A 55 -4.90 6.33 -7.96
C ILE A 55 -4.56 6.15 -6.49
N CYS A 56 -3.32 6.49 -6.09
CA CYS A 56 -2.90 6.37 -4.69
C CYS A 56 -3.72 7.25 -3.73
N LYS A 57 -4.11 8.45 -4.15
CA LYS A 57 -4.84 9.43 -3.32
C LYS A 57 -6.35 9.22 -3.31
N ARG A 58 -6.88 8.33 -4.14
CA ARG A 58 -8.31 7.99 -4.18
C ARG A 58 -8.53 6.60 -3.60
N PRO A 59 -9.10 6.49 -2.38
CA PRO A 59 -9.28 5.22 -1.67
C PRO A 59 -9.98 4.15 -2.48
N GLU A 60 -10.98 4.54 -3.28
CA GLU A 60 -11.73 3.62 -4.14
C GLU A 60 -10.84 2.99 -5.20
N LEU A 61 -10.03 3.81 -5.90
CA LEU A 61 -9.14 3.34 -6.96
C LEU A 61 -7.98 2.52 -6.41
N ALA A 62 -7.38 2.96 -5.30
CA ALA A 62 -6.31 2.21 -4.64
C ALA A 62 -6.80 0.85 -4.16
N ALA A 63 -7.99 0.78 -3.58
CA ALA A 63 -8.61 -0.47 -3.15
C ALA A 63 -8.95 -1.36 -4.35
N GLU A 64 -9.58 -0.83 -5.40
CA GLU A 64 -9.92 -1.57 -6.62
C GLU A 64 -8.69 -2.22 -7.25
N VAL A 65 -7.61 -1.43 -7.44
CA VAL A 65 -6.36 -1.92 -8.02
C VAL A 65 -5.72 -3.00 -7.14
N THR A 66 -5.74 -2.82 -5.82
CA THR A 66 -5.21 -3.79 -4.86
C THR A 66 -5.98 -5.11 -4.92
N ILE A 67 -7.31 -5.04 -4.83
CA ILE A 67 -8.21 -6.20 -4.82
C ILE A 67 -8.06 -6.97 -6.14
N THR A 68 -8.21 -6.28 -7.26
CA THR A 68 -8.11 -6.89 -8.60
C THR A 68 -6.78 -7.61 -8.79
N ALA A 69 -5.67 -7.01 -8.34
CA ALA A 69 -4.36 -7.62 -8.47
C ALA A 69 -4.22 -8.87 -7.60
N ALA A 70 -4.64 -8.80 -6.34
CA ALA A 70 -4.53 -9.92 -5.40
C ALA A 70 -5.40 -11.11 -5.83
N GLU A 71 -6.60 -10.87 -6.34
CA GLU A 71 -7.50 -11.91 -6.85
C GLU A 71 -6.95 -12.58 -8.11
N LYS A 72 -6.50 -11.77 -9.09
CA LYS A 72 -5.97 -12.29 -10.34
C LYS A 72 -4.70 -13.11 -10.20
N LEU A 73 -3.85 -12.75 -9.26
CA LEU A 73 -2.61 -13.47 -8.97
C LEU A 73 -2.82 -14.62 -8.00
N ASP A 74 -4.00 -14.74 -7.40
CA ASP A 74 -4.33 -15.75 -6.37
C ASP A 74 -3.26 -15.86 -5.27
N VAL A 75 -2.82 -14.71 -4.77
CA VAL A 75 -1.78 -14.61 -3.75
C VAL A 75 -2.34 -14.81 -2.34
N ASP A 76 -1.48 -15.26 -1.42
CA ASP A 76 -1.84 -15.50 -0.02
C ASP A 76 -1.85 -14.24 0.85
N ALA A 77 -1.36 -13.10 0.32
CA ALA A 77 -1.44 -11.79 0.95
C ALA A 77 -1.54 -10.69 -0.10
N ALA A 78 -2.40 -9.70 0.13
CA ALA A 78 -2.50 -8.51 -0.69
C ALA A 78 -1.49 -7.44 -0.25
N ILE A 79 -1.02 -6.62 -1.20
CA ILE A 79 -0.24 -5.40 -0.90
C ILE A 79 -1.05 -4.20 -1.31
N ILE A 80 -1.21 -3.24 -0.40
CA ILE A 80 -1.91 -1.99 -0.71
C ILE A 80 -1.23 -1.25 -1.85
N PHE A 81 -2.03 -0.83 -2.84
CA PHE A 81 -1.52 0.01 -3.92
C PHE A 81 -1.30 1.41 -3.40
N ALA A 82 -0.04 1.76 -3.18
CA ALA A 82 0.41 3.05 -2.68
C ALA A 82 1.79 3.36 -3.25
N ASP A 83 2.31 4.56 -2.96
CA ASP A 83 3.67 4.95 -3.29
C ASP A 83 4.44 5.38 -2.04
N LEU A 84 5.70 4.96 -1.94
CA LEU A 84 6.57 5.25 -0.80
C LEU A 84 6.91 6.73 -0.64
N LEU A 85 6.71 7.54 -1.67
CA LEU A 85 7.02 8.98 -1.67
C LEU A 85 5.86 9.83 -1.16
N LEU A 86 4.65 9.29 -1.02
CA LEU A 86 3.50 10.04 -0.53
C LEU A 86 3.72 10.73 0.82
N PRO A 87 4.39 10.12 1.80
CA PRO A 87 4.73 10.80 3.05
C PRO A 87 5.62 12.04 2.85
N LEU A 88 6.49 12.04 1.84
CA LEU A 88 7.39 13.15 1.56
C LEU A 88 6.63 14.43 1.18
N GLU A 89 5.51 14.30 0.47
CA GLU A 89 4.65 15.43 0.13
C GLU A 89 4.09 16.08 1.41
N CYS A 90 3.59 15.28 2.35
CA CYS A 90 3.11 15.77 3.65
C CYS A 90 4.24 16.41 4.46
N MET A 91 5.46 15.96 4.29
CA MET A 91 6.64 16.55 4.93
C MET A 91 7.11 17.83 4.27
N GLY A 92 6.52 18.22 3.13
CA GLY A 92 6.85 19.46 2.42
C GLY A 92 7.90 19.30 1.32
N LEU A 93 8.26 18.07 0.95
CA LEU A 93 9.06 17.82 -0.25
C LEU A 93 8.17 17.79 -1.49
N ASP A 94 8.51 18.65 -2.45
CA ASP A 94 7.85 18.71 -3.74
C ASP A 94 8.49 17.73 -4.72
N PHE A 95 7.70 16.82 -5.27
CA PHE A 95 8.15 15.87 -6.27
C PHE A 95 7.05 15.61 -7.30
N GLU A 96 7.47 15.16 -8.48
CA GLU A 96 6.55 14.73 -9.54
C GLU A 96 7.05 13.45 -10.20
N PHE A 97 6.13 12.71 -10.82
CA PHE A 97 6.49 11.55 -11.66
C PHE A 97 6.55 11.98 -13.13
N GLN A 98 7.76 11.99 -13.67
CA GLN A 98 7.98 12.28 -15.09
C GLN A 98 7.98 11.00 -15.91
N ALA A 99 7.35 11.07 -17.10
CA ALA A 99 7.26 9.93 -18.01
C ALA A 99 8.67 9.52 -18.48
N GLY A 100 9.05 8.27 -18.18
CA GLY A 100 10.35 7.70 -18.56
C GLY A 100 11.49 7.93 -17.56
N GLU A 101 11.37 8.89 -16.63
CA GLU A 101 12.43 9.22 -15.67
C GLU A 101 12.12 8.78 -14.24
N GLY A 102 10.84 8.59 -13.91
CA GLY A 102 10.42 8.25 -12.55
C GLY A 102 10.18 9.48 -11.68
N PRO A 103 10.37 9.37 -10.34
CA PRO A 103 10.15 10.50 -9.44
C PRO A 103 11.31 11.50 -9.52
N VAL A 104 10.95 12.78 -9.69
CA VAL A 104 11.89 13.91 -9.68
C VAL A 104 11.60 14.77 -8.46
N ILE A 105 12.58 14.94 -7.59
CA ILE A 105 12.51 15.82 -6.41
C ILE A 105 13.11 17.18 -6.78
N HIS A 106 12.27 18.20 -6.86
CA HIS A 106 12.70 19.53 -7.33
C HIS A 106 13.67 20.21 -6.37
N LYS A 107 13.49 20.02 -5.06
CA LYS A 107 14.32 20.60 -4.02
C LYS A 107 14.85 19.51 -3.08
N PRO A 108 15.91 18.75 -3.47
CA PRO A 108 16.46 17.74 -2.61
C PRO A 108 17.10 18.34 -1.36
N LEU A 109 17.00 17.64 -0.24
CA LEU A 109 17.62 18.04 1.03
C LEU A 109 19.14 17.95 0.92
N ARG A 110 19.84 19.06 1.17
CA ARG A 110 21.31 19.12 1.01
C ARG A 110 22.05 19.58 2.26
N ASP A 111 21.34 20.07 3.27
CA ASP A 111 21.92 20.59 4.50
C ASP A 111 20.99 20.35 5.71
N ALA A 112 21.51 20.60 6.90
CA ALA A 112 20.78 20.42 8.15
C ALA A 112 19.54 21.33 8.24
N ALA A 113 19.62 22.55 7.76
CA ALA A 113 18.49 23.49 7.80
C ALA A 113 17.32 22.99 6.95
N ALA A 114 17.59 22.41 5.77
CA ALA A 114 16.58 21.81 4.93
C ALA A 114 15.92 20.58 5.61
N ILE A 115 16.69 19.79 6.36
CA ILE A 115 16.19 18.66 7.13
C ILE A 115 15.31 19.14 8.29
N ASP A 116 15.77 20.15 9.03
CA ASP A 116 15.04 20.73 10.17
C ASP A 116 13.72 21.41 9.75
N ALA A 117 13.64 21.84 8.50
CA ALA A 117 12.43 22.44 7.92
C ALA A 117 11.34 21.42 7.53
N LEU A 118 11.64 20.12 7.58
CA LEU A 118 10.66 19.09 7.26
C LEU A 118 9.51 19.07 8.27
N ARG A 119 8.32 18.93 7.75
CA ARG A 119 7.10 18.85 8.56
C ARG A 119 6.80 17.43 8.96
N THR A 120 6.63 17.19 10.27
CA THR A 120 6.30 15.88 10.83
C THR A 120 4.92 15.82 11.46
N ASP A 121 4.19 16.94 11.45
CA ASP A 121 2.88 17.14 12.06
C ASP A 121 1.69 16.86 11.11
N ARG A 122 1.96 16.55 9.83
CA ARG A 122 0.93 16.46 8.78
C ARG A 122 0.56 15.02 8.37
N ALA A 123 0.84 14.02 9.21
CA ALA A 123 0.53 12.62 8.92
C ALA A 123 -0.97 12.37 8.65
N GLY A 124 -1.86 13.21 9.19
CA GLY A 124 -3.30 13.13 8.92
C GLY A 124 -3.67 13.34 7.44
N GLU A 125 -2.82 13.97 6.64
CA GLU A 125 -3.05 14.13 5.20
C GLU A 125 -2.95 12.82 4.41
N LEU A 126 -2.42 11.75 5.04
CA LEU A 126 -2.38 10.40 4.49
C LEU A 126 -3.63 9.56 4.84
N ALA A 127 -4.68 10.16 5.40
CA ALA A 127 -5.90 9.44 5.81
C ALA A 127 -6.51 8.60 4.67
N TYR A 128 -6.37 9.03 3.41
CA TYR A 128 -6.82 8.29 2.24
C TYR A 128 -6.18 6.89 2.12
N VAL A 129 -4.94 6.71 2.60
CA VAL A 129 -4.32 5.37 2.66
C VAL A 129 -5.05 4.48 3.66
N GLY A 130 -5.38 5.01 4.83
CA GLY A 130 -6.18 4.31 5.85
C GLY A 130 -7.56 3.91 5.33
N GLU A 131 -8.22 4.79 4.59
CA GLU A 131 -9.52 4.51 3.97
C GLU A 131 -9.41 3.39 2.90
N ALA A 132 -8.36 3.42 2.08
CA ALA A 132 -8.11 2.35 1.12
C ALA A 132 -7.87 1.00 1.82
N ILE A 133 -7.07 0.98 2.91
CA ILE A 133 -6.83 -0.20 3.74
C ILE A 133 -8.16 -0.76 4.28
N GLN A 134 -9.02 0.09 4.83
CA GLN A 134 -10.33 -0.35 5.36
C GLN A 134 -11.19 -1.02 4.28
N LYS A 135 -11.21 -0.47 3.05
CA LYS A 135 -11.95 -1.04 1.92
C LYS A 135 -11.39 -2.42 1.53
N VAL A 136 -10.08 -2.57 1.45
CA VAL A 136 -9.44 -3.85 1.09
C VAL A 136 -9.65 -4.90 2.18
N VAL A 137 -9.50 -4.53 3.46
CA VAL A 137 -9.74 -5.43 4.61
C VAL A 137 -11.20 -5.85 4.68
N ALA A 138 -12.14 -4.96 4.37
CA ALA A 138 -13.57 -5.30 4.32
C ALA A 138 -13.88 -6.30 3.20
N HIS A 139 -13.14 -6.26 2.08
CA HIS A 139 -13.32 -7.19 0.97
C HIS A 139 -12.70 -8.57 1.25
N PHE A 140 -11.47 -8.62 1.76
CA PHE A 140 -10.76 -9.87 2.03
C PHE A 140 -10.98 -10.35 3.47
N GLN A 141 -11.69 -11.48 3.63
CA GLN A 141 -11.85 -12.16 4.91
C GLN A 141 -10.80 -13.28 5.11
N ASP A 142 -10.19 -13.74 4.03
CA ASP A 142 -9.36 -14.94 3.97
C ASP A 142 -7.87 -14.66 3.67
N ARG A 143 -7.51 -13.43 3.41
CA ARG A 143 -6.11 -13.04 3.16
C ARG A 143 -5.75 -11.73 3.84
N PRO A 144 -4.56 -11.63 4.44
CA PRO A 144 -4.09 -10.40 5.06
C PRO A 144 -3.68 -9.35 4.02
N LEU A 145 -3.72 -8.09 4.43
CA LEU A 145 -3.15 -6.97 3.71
C LEU A 145 -1.77 -6.62 4.30
N LEU A 146 -0.79 -6.35 3.43
CA LEU A 146 0.57 -5.92 3.74
C LEU A 146 0.78 -4.46 3.31
#